data_96311ceda5577ccb2f8b743c0fed1739
#
_entry.id   96311ceda5577ccb2f8b743c0fed1739
#
_cell.length_a   1.000
_cell.length_b   1.000
_cell.length_c   1.000
_cell.angle_alpha   90.00
_cell.angle_beta   90.00
_cell.angle_gamma   90.00
#
_symmetry.space_group_name_H-M   'P 1'
#
loop_
_entity.id
_entity.type
_entity.pdbx_description
1 polymer ?
#
loop_
_entity_poly.entity_id
_entity_poly.type
_entity_poly.pdbx_seq_one_letter_code
_entity_poly.pdbx_strand_id
1 'polypeptide(L)'
;MVEKNDSSTPTISKKVRPEAETRASKPYAGKSGIPSETGGRGRSSGRAGHSEHDRSARPPREADATPVRKPAYSQNQQSNPRRREISEATRETASRPAYERLGQDKPAAKSRFAAPAPVGYQFFASCPRGLEEELCKELDALGATDIVPASGGVGFISDMRTGWKINLWSRLAIRVLWRVGEGHYKKEEDLYQAALALDWPSWFDVTRTIAVTTVGKNSPLPSLNFVSLRIKDAICDRFRAAVNERPSVNTRKPDIPLTLFLSSDRYTLYLDLSGEPLNRRGYRVQPSGAPLNENLAAGMLLLSGWTPGTPLYDPMMGGGTILLEAAMMSLNIAPGLRRHFAFENLKTFDRIEWLRLHKDAEAAVLEREPLPIFGSDIDPAMVRAAGLNLRAAGLFDCVRLMEADFLNVDPPTPDGYIVSNPP
;
A
#
# COMPACT_ATOMS: atom_id res chain seq x y z
N MET A 1 -33.84 32.25 59.25
CA MET A 1 -34.29 33.37 58.38
C MET A 1 -33.98 32.88 56.98
N VAL A 2 -34.82 32.16 56.29
CA VAL A 2 -36.11 32.46 55.66
C VAL A 2 -35.97 33.65 54.71
N GLU A 3 -35.98 33.37 53.45
CA GLU A 3 -36.87 33.78 52.35
C GLU A 3 -36.22 33.40 51.04
N LYS A 4 -36.70 32.52 50.24
CA LYS A 4 -37.91 32.35 49.37
C LYS A 4 -38.04 33.41 48.28
N ASN A 5 -38.28 32.83 47.11
CA ASN A 5 -38.98 33.30 45.91
C ASN A 5 -38.12 33.93 44.82
N ASP A 6 -38.36 33.77 43.53
CA ASP A 6 -39.45 33.12 42.80
C ASP A 6 -39.09 32.91 41.33
N SER A 7 -39.70 31.96 40.76
CA SER A 7 -39.90 31.60 39.38
C SER A 7 -40.05 32.73 38.35
N SER A 8 -39.54 32.50 37.15
CA SER A 8 -40.37 32.67 35.94
C SER A 8 -39.65 32.15 34.67
N THR A 9 -40.22 31.09 34.10
CA THR A 9 -40.12 30.65 32.74
C THR A 9 -40.91 31.55 31.80
N PRO A 10 -40.53 31.80 30.58
CA PRO A 10 -41.48 32.05 29.52
C PRO A 10 -41.47 30.97 28.46
N THR A 11 -42.56 30.32 28.35
CA THR A 11 -43.10 29.56 27.20
C THR A 11 -43.40 30.48 26.04
N ILE A 12 -42.91 30.22 24.83
CA ILE A 12 -43.50 30.76 23.59
C ILE A 12 -43.50 29.62 22.55
N SER A 13 -44.61 29.01 22.40
CA SER A 13 -45.62 29.05 21.36
C SER A 13 -45.14 28.70 19.93
N LYS A 14 -45.61 27.53 19.51
CA LYS A 14 -45.68 27.04 18.12
C LYS A 14 -46.32 28.05 17.19
N LYS A 15 -45.79 28.21 15.99
CA LYS A 15 -46.56 28.69 14.82
C LYS A 15 -46.40 27.75 13.65
N VAL A 16 -47.55 27.44 13.14
CA VAL A 16 -48.00 26.49 12.14
C VAL A 16 -47.58 26.91 10.74
N ARG A 17 -47.38 25.91 9.89
CA ARG A 17 -47.19 25.91 8.43
C ARG A 17 -48.31 26.70 7.70
N PRO A 18 -48.11 27.04 6.40
CA PRO A 18 -48.96 26.38 5.41
C PRO A 18 -48.18 25.70 4.26
N GLU A 19 -48.87 24.68 3.79
CA GLU A 19 -48.62 23.89 2.58
C GLU A 19 -48.85 24.74 1.31
N ALA A 20 -48.08 24.44 0.26
CA ALA A 20 -48.47 24.69 -1.12
C ALA A 20 -47.77 23.65 -2.00
N GLU A 21 -48.54 22.75 -2.40
CA GLU A 21 -49.03 22.39 -3.76
C GLU A 21 -48.03 21.71 -4.69
N THR A 22 -48.32 20.45 -4.83
CA THR A 22 -47.94 19.50 -5.90
C THR A 22 -48.21 20.06 -7.30
N ARG A 23 -47.22 19.99 -8.16
CA ARG A 23 -47.45 19.87 -9.61
C ARG A 23 -46.70 18.64 -10.15
N ALA A 24 -47.53 17.65 -10.45
CA ALA A 24 -47.21 16.50 -11.28
C ALA A 24 -47.01 16.93 -12.74
N SER A 25 -45.96 16.44 -13.38
CA SER A 25 -45.89 16.35 -14.84
C SER A 25 -45.61 14.93 -15.26
N LYS A 26 -46.46 14.46 -16.14
CA LYS A 26 -46.64 13.11 -16.68
C LYS A 26 -45.46 12.66 -17.58
N PRO A 27 -45.39 11.36 -17.83
CA PRO A 27 -44.32 10.74 -18.60
C PRO A 27 -44.57 10.81 -20.10
N TYR A 28 -43.53 10.95 -20.87
CA TYR A 28 -43.57 10.78 -22.33
C TYR A 28 -43.33 9.31 -22.69
N ALA A 29 -44.38 8.70 -23.21
CA ALA A 29 -44.37 7.34 -23.76
C ALA A 29 -44.08 7.38 -25.25
N GLY A 30 -43.26 6.50 -25.64
CA GLY A 30 -43.05 5.72 -26.73
C GLY A 30 -43.37 6.04 -28.17
N LYS A 31 -42.62 5.49 -29.04
CA LYS A 31 -43.19 4.55 -30.07
C LYS A 31 -42.02 3.82 -30.75
N SER A 32 -42.11 2.52 -30.64
CA SER A 32 -41.60 1.49 -31.52
C SER A 32 -41.85 1.75 -33.02
N GLY A 33 -40.90 1.34 -33.83
CA GLY A 33 -41.09 1.24 -35.29
C GLY A 33 -39.90 0.62 -35.96
N ILE A 34 -39.90 -0.73 -36.07
CA ILE A 34 -39.15 -1.50 -37.06
C ILE A 34 -40.01 -1.49 -38.35
N PRO A 35 -39.41 -1.43 -39.53
CA PRO A 35 -39.74 -2.41 -40.53
C PRO A 35 -38.52 -3.08 -41.15
N SER A 36 -38.67 -4.36 -41.30
CA SER A 36 -37.95 -5.30 -42.11
C SER A 36 -38.21 -5.11 -43.60
N GLU A 37 -37.32 -5.68 -44.37
CA GLU A 37 -37.47 -6.40 -45.66
C GLU A 37 -36.68 -5.84 -46.85
N THR A 38 -35.79 -6.67 -47.24
CA THR A 38 -35.67 -7.45 -48.50
C THR A 38 -35.11 -6.75 -49.74
N GLY A 39 -34.06 -7.35 -50.21
CA GLY A 39 -33.97 -7.89 -51.55
C GLY A 39 -33.25 -7.03 -52.60
N GLY A 40 -32.27 -7.64 -53.26
CA GLY A 40 -31.95 -7.19 -54.58
C GLY A 40 -30.51 -7.47 -55.05
N ARG A 41 -30.33 -8.58 -55.68
CA ARG A 41 -29.16 -8.98 -56.50
C ARG A 41 -28.92 -7.98 -57.63
N GLY A 42 -27.64 -7.75 -57.98
CA GLY A 42 -27.26 -7.14 -59.26
C GLY A 42 -25.78 -7.28 -59.56
N ARG A 43 -25.43 -8.22 -60.45
CA ARG A 43 -24.11 -8.39 -61.10
C ARG A 43 -23.93 -7.36 -62.21
N SER A 44 -22.66 -6.94 -62.46
CA SER A 44 -21.94 -6.91 -63.77
C SER A 44 -20.75 -5.95 -63.63
N SER A 45 -19.47 -6.37 -63.82
CA SER A 45 -18.73 -6.63 -65.07
C SER A 45 -18.41 -5.35 -65.87
N GLY A 46 -17.10 -5.12 -66.08
CA GLY A 46 -16.54 -4.22 -67.10
C GLY A 46 -15.30 -3.50 -66.56
N ARG A 47 -14.13 -3.95 -66.71
CA ARG A 47 -13.13 -4.05 -67.79
C ARG A 47 -12.54 -2.67 -68.21
N ALA A 48 -11.25 -2.53 -67.90
CA ALA A 48 -10.11 -2.08 -68.75
C ALA A 48 -9.93 -0.56 -69.02
N GLY A 49 -8.70 -0.15 -68.83
CA GLY A 49 -8.12 1.06 -69.40
C GLY A 49 -6.73 1.38 -68.86
N HIS A 50 -5.70 1.07 -69.65
CA HIS A 50 -4.27 1.35 -69.50
C HIS A 50 -3.94 2.82 -69.45
N SER A 51 -2.83 3.20 -68.76
CA SER A 51 -1.58 3.79 -69.24
C SER A 51 -0.80 4.30 -68.04
N GLU A 52 0.34 3.81 -67.73
CA GLU A 52 1.74 4.08 -68.15
C GLU A 52 2.28 5.47 -67.77
N HIS A 53 3.45 5.40 -67.20
CA HIS A 53 4.53 6.39 -67.01
C HIS A 53 4.46 7.23 -65.73
N ASP A 54 5.50 7.46 -64.96
CA ASP A 54 6.95 7.22 -65.08
C ASP A 54 7.62 7.50 -63.73
N ARG A 55 8.65 6.71 -63.44
CA ARG A 55 9.92 7.00 -62.74
C ARG A 55 9.96 7.76 -61.44
N SER A 56 10.40 7.03 -60.43
CA SER A 56 11.75 7.18 -59.78
C SER A 56 11.92 8.29 -58.73
N ALA A 57 12.14 7.87 -57.51
CA ALA A 57 13.29 8.27 -56.71
C ALA A 57 13.41 7.37 -55.45
N ARG A 58 14.49 6.61 -55.41
CA ARG A 58 14.99 5.95 -54.16
C ARG A 58 15.62 7.03 -53.26
N PRO A 59 15.50 6.91 -51.93
CA PRO A 59 16.31 7.71 -51.01
C PRO A 59 17.74 7.16 -50.92
N PRO A 60 18.72 8.03 -50.58
CA PRO A 60 20.11 7.64 -50.52
C PRO A 60 20.47 6.88 -49.25
N ARG A 61 21.46 5.99 -49.42
CA ARG A 61 22.08 5.15 -48.43
C ARG A 61 22.86 5.94 -47.38
N GLU A 62 22.89 5.34 -46.24
CA GLU A 62 23.73 5.48 -45.05
C GLU A 62 25.13 6.07 -45.31
N ALA A 63 25.51 6.98 -44.41
CA ALA A 63 26.87 7.30 -44.11
C ALA A 63 27.17 7.01 -42.65
N ASP A 64 28.19 6.17 -42.46
CA ASP A 64 28.91 5.80 -41.26
C ASP A 64 28.78 6.66 -40.01
N ALA A 65 28.33 6.06 -38.92
CA ALA A 65 28.55 6.53 -37.57
C ALA A 65 29.49 5.53 -36.83
N THR A 66 30.70 5.95 -36.68
CA THR A 66 31.74 5.34 -35.82
C THR A 66 31.29 5.21 -34.37
N PRO A 67 31.65 4.11 -33.66
CA PRO A 67 31.25 3.91 -32.26
C PRO A 67 32.13 4.76 -31.32
N VAL A 68 31.50 5.50 -30.45
CA VAL A 68 32.15 6.25 -29.36
C VAL A 68 32.62 5.26 -28.30
N ARG A 69 33.93 5.22 -28.12
CA ARG A 69 34.68 4.48 -27.10
C ARG A 69 34.33 5.00 -25.68
N LYS A 70 33.96 4.09 -24.79
CA LYS A 70 33.98 4.32 -23.34
C LYS A 70 35.44 4.47 -22.84
N PRO A 71 35.73 5.40 -21.92
CA PRO A 71 37.07 5.47 -21.32
C PRO A 71 37.26 4.31 -20.35
N ALA A 72 38.32 3.54 -20.60
CA ALA A 72 38.86 2.53 -19.69
C ALA A 72 39.64 3.24 -18.58
N TYR A 73 39.32 2.95 -17.33
CA TYR A 73 40.15 3.30 -16.20
C TYR A 73 41.35 2.34 -16.16
N SER A 74 42.55 2.85 -16.43
CA SER A 74 43.80 2.13 -16.31
C SER A 74 44.21 2.05 -14.84
N GLN A 75 44.47 0.83 -14.40
CA GLN A 75 45.24 0.55 -13.20
C GLN A 75 46.68 1.04 -13.41
N ASN A 76 47.15 1.91 -12.56
CA ASN A 76 48.59 2.20 -12.47
C ASN A 76 49.07 1.76 -11.08
N GLN A 77 49.76 0.60 -11.10
CA GLN A 77 50.65 0.16 -10.03
C GLN A 77 51.94 0.98 -10.11
N GLN A 78 52.26 1.71 -9.08
CA GLN A 78 53.64 2.07 -8.79
C GLN A 78 53.94 1.79 -7.33
N SER A 79 54.78 0.80 -7.16
CA SER A 79 55.57 0.44 -6.00
C SER A 79 56.52 1.56 -5.57
N ASN A 80 56.61 1.89 -4.31
CA ASN A 80 57.88 2.28 -3.72
C ASN A 80 57.92 1.98 -2.21
N PRO A 81 59.00 1.35 -1.72
CA PRO A 81 59.14 0.87 -0.36
C PRO A 81 59.92 1.87 0.51
N ARG A 82 59.46 2.17 1.70
CA ARG A 82 60.30 2.60 2.80
C ARG A 82 59.85 1.96 4.11
N ARG A 83 60.52 0.91 4.45
CA ARG A 83 60.67 0.33 5.77
C ARG A 83 61.21 1.38 6.73
N ARG A 84 60.57 1.63 7.83
CA ARG A 84 61.17 2.04 9.10
C ARG A 84 60.44 1.37 10.24
N GLU A 85 61.17 0.52 10.92
CA GLU A 85 60.90 -0.04 12.23
C GLU A 85 60.76 1.08 13.26
N ILE A 86 59.71 1.06 14.10
CA ILE A 86 59.76 1.63 15.44
C ILE A 86 58.96 0.69 16.35
N SER A 87 59.70 0.16 17.27
CA SER A 87 59.50 -0.53 18.54
C SER A 87 58.08 -0.62 19.13
N GLU A 88 57.88 -1.83 19.67
CA GLU A 88 56.94 -2.17 20.74
C GLU A 88 56.98 -1.19 21.90
N ALA A 89 55.82 -0.67 22.29
CA ALA A 89 55.43 -0.50 23.69
C ALA A 89 54.03 0.13 23.79
N THR A 90 53.29 -0.46 24.60
CA THR A 90 52.07 -0.01 25.28
C THR A 90 50.79 -0.66 24.76
N ARG A 91 50.46 -1.78 25.44
CA ARG A 91 49.13 -2.33 25.54
C ARG A 91 48.30 -1.36 26.36
N GLU A 92 47.26 -0.76 25.78
CA GLU A 92 46.13 -0.24 26.50
C GLU A 92 44.86 -0.77 25.87
N THR A 93 44.07 -1.33 26.76
CA THR A 93 42.82 -2.03 26.52
C THR A 93 41.75 -1.05 26.05
N ALA A 94 41.38 -1.09 24.76
CA ALA A 94 40.13 -0.51 24.28
C ALA A 94 39.12 -1.64 24.05
N SER A 95 38.07 -1.64 24.83
CA SER A 95 36.94 -2.53 24.76
C SER A 95 36.25 -2.44 23.39
N ARG A 96 36.23 -3.53 22.66
CA ARG A 96 35.44 -3.72 21.42
C ARG A 96 33.96 -3.80 21.78
N PRO A 97 33.06 -3.19 21.01
CA PRO A 97 31.63 -3.30 21.23
C PRO A 97 31.13 -4.73 20.98
N ALA A 98 30.15 -5.14 21.79
CA ALA A 98 29.62 -6.49 21.97
C ALA A 98 28.77 -7.01 20.79
N TYR A 99 29.21 -6.90 19.55
CA TYR A 99 28.43 -7.32 18.38
C TYR A 99 28.96 -8.57 17.65
N GLU A 100 30.03 -9.19 18.13
CA GLU A 100 30.67 -10.35 17.45
C GLU A 100 30.62 -11.68 18.24
N ARG A 101 29.56 -11.91 19.03
CA ARG A 101 29.37 -13.22 19.69
C ARG A 101 27.95 -13.74 19.56
N LEU A 102 27.51 -14.01 18.33
CA LEU A 102 26.37 -14.87 18.07
C LEU A 102 26.70 -15.81 16.91
N GLY A 103 27.45 -16.84 17.22
CA GLY A 103 27.81 -17.89 16.26
C GLY A 103 28.55 -19.04 16.89
N GLN A 104 27.99 -19.67 17.92
CA GLN A 104 28.28 -21.06 18.27
C GLN A 104 27.02 -21.66 18.88
N ASP A 105 26.29 -22.42 18.06
CA ASP A 105 25.17 -23.26 18.46
C ASP A 105 25.65 -24.31 19.44
N LYS A 106 25.37 -24.11 20.72
CA LYS A 106 25.24 -25.23 21.66
C LYS A 106 23.86 -25.82 21.48
N PRO A 107 23.68 -27.14 21.41
CA PRO A 107 22.36 -27.75 21.32
C PRO A 107 21.56 -27.30 22.54
N ALA A 108 20.48 -26.55 22.31
CA ALA A 108 19.57 -26.07 23.32
C ALA A 108 18.98 -27.31 24.03
N ALA A 109 19.18 -27.41 25.33
CA ALA A 109 18.49 -28.36 26.19
C ALA A 109 16.98 -28.18 25.95
N LYS A 110 16.29 -29.27 25.60
CA LYS A 110 14.84 -29.31 25.40
C LYS A 110 14.19 -28.80 26.69
N SER A 111 13.71 -27.55 26.66
CA SER A 111 12.86 -27.02 27.72
C SER A 111 11.60 -27.87 27.82
N ARG A 112 11.37 -28.47 28.97
CA ARG A 112 10.20 -29.32 29.28
C ARG A 112 8.89 -28.54 29.46
N PHE A 113 8.92 -27.22 29.27
CA PHE A 113 7.76 -26.35 29.25
C PHE A 113 7.73 -25.63 27.91
N ALA A 114 7.11 -26.26 26.91
CA ALA A 114 6.67 -25.52 25.75
C ALA A 114 5.66 -24.47 26.25
N ALA A 115 5.92 -23.20 25.96
CA ALA A 115 4.92 -22.16 26.19
C ALA A 115 3.61 -22.59 25.49
N PRO A 116 2.43 -22.37 26.10
CA PRO A 116 1.17 -22.67 25.45
C PRO A 116 1.17 -21.98 24.07
N ALA A 117 0.67 -22.70 23.06
CA ALA A 117 0.56 -22.15 21.72
C ALA A 117 -0.21 -20.83 21.81
N PRO A 118 0.26 -19.76 21.13
CA PRO A 118 -0.40 -18.47 21.19
C PRO A 118 -1.84 -18.60 20.74
N VAL A 119 -2.76 -18.03 21.51
CA VAL A 119 -4.19 -18.02 21.19
C VAL A 119 -4.41 -16.92 20.18
N GLY A 120 -4.36 -17.24 18.89
CA GLY A 120 -4.56 -16.27 17.81
C GLY A 120 -3.94 -16.70 16.49
N TYR A 121 -4.22 -15.91 15.48
CA TYR A 121 -3.60 -16.05 14.16
C TYR A 121 -2.27 -15.31 14.11
N GLN A 122 -1.36 -15.84 13.32
CA GLN A 122 -0.04 -15.22 13.12
C GLN A 122 -0.08 -14.37 11.85
N PHE A 123 0.38 -13.13 11.97
CA PHE A 123 0.41 -12.17 10.87
C PHE A 123 1.81 -11.61 10.65
N PHE A 124 1.97 -11.00 9.48
CA PHE A 124 3.12 -10.19 9.15
C PHE A 124 2.65 -8.91 8.46
N ALA A 125 2.94 -7.75 9.03
CA ALA A 125 2.73 -6.46 8.40
C ALA A 125 4.02 -5.99 7.73
N SER A 126 4.06 -5.89 6.41
CA SER A 126 5.21 -5.35 5.70
C SER A 126 5.20 -3.82 5.73
N CYS A 127 6.37 -3.18 5.84
CA CYS A 127 6.52 -1.73 5.81
C CYS A 127 7.80 -1.31 5.07
N PRO A 128 7.98 -0.02 4.75
CA PRO A 128 9.27 0.50 4.33
C PRO A 128 10.33 0.27 5.41
N ARG A 129 11.56 -0.03 4.99
CA ARG A 129 12.68 -0.23 5.92
C ARG A 129 12.97 1.05 6.70
N GLY A 130 13.23 0.88 7.99
CA GLY A 130 13.45 1.97 8.92
C GLY A 130 12.18 2.45 9.64
N LEU A 131 11.01 1.88 9.30
CA LEU A 131 9.73 2.15 9.95
C LEU A 131 9.25 0.98 10.81
N GLU A 132 10.05 -0.06 10.99
CA GLU A 132 9.65 -1.27 11.70
C GLU A 132 9.29 -0.98 13.16
N GLU A 133 10.07 -0.13 13.85
CA GLU A 133 9.80 0.23 15.25
C GLU A 133 8.54 1.08 15.41
N GLU A 134 8.32 2.04 14.49
CA GLU A 134 7.08 2.84 14.50
C GLU A 134 5.85 1.98 14.18
N LEU A 135 6.00 1.01 13.26
CA LEU A 135 4.94 0.05 12.99
C LEU A 135 4.66 -0.85 14.22
N CYS A 136 5.66 -1.24 15.01
CA CYS A 136 5.42 -1.96 16.26
C CYS A 136 4.51 -1.17 17.21
N LYS A 137 4.77 0.14 17.39
CA LYS A 137 3.94 1.02 18.22
C LYS A 137 2.50 1.13 17.66
N GLU A 138 2.36 1.26 16.35
CA GLU A 138 1.06 1.31 15.70
C GLU A 138 0.26 0.01 15.90
N LEU A 139 0.89 -1.15 15.74
CA LEU A 139 0.27 -2.45 15.92
C LEU A 139 -0.15 -2.70 17.37
N ASP A 140 0.67 -2.33 18.33
CA ASP A 140 0.37 -2.41 19.77
C ASP A 140 -0.87 -1.57 20.12
N ALA A 141 -0.91 -0.32 19.67
CA ALA A 141 -2.06 0.57 19.84
C ALA A 141 -3.35 0.06 19.18
N LEU A 142 -3.23 -0.75 18.13
CA LEU A 142 -4.36 -1.37 17.45
C LEU A 142 -4.82 -2.69 18.10
N GLY A 143 -4.04 -3.24 19.06
CA GLY A 143 -4.39 -4.42 19.85
C GLY A 143 -3.72 -5.72 19.38
N ALA A 144 -2.64 -5.65 18.61
CA ALA A 144 -1.80 -6.80 18.31
C ALA A 144 -0.98 -7.22 19.53
N THR A 145 -0.59 -8.49 19.59
CA THR A 145 0.27 -9.08 20.62
C THR A 145 1.46 -9.79 20.02
N ASP A 146 2.43 -10.19 20.84
CA ASP A 146 3.64 -10.90 20.40
C ASP A 146 4.31 -10.24 19.18
N ILE A 147 4.48 -8.92 19.29
CA ILE A 147 4.98 -8.06 18.22
C ILE A 147 6.50 -8.22 18.11
N VAL A 148 6.97 -8.68 16.94
CA VAL A 148 8.39 -8.95 16.69
C VAL A 148 8.83 -8.22 15.40
N PRO A 149 9.71 -7.21 15.50
CA PRO A 149 10.23 -6.54 14.33
C PRO A 149 11.16 -7.47 13.52
N ALA A 150 11.07 -7.34 12.19
CA ALA A 150 11.92 -8.05 11.24
C ALA A 150 12.25 -7.11 10.07
N SER A 151 13.29 -7.42 9.29
CA SER A 151 13.68 -6.58 8.16
C SER A 151 12.53 -6.40 7.14
N GLY A 152 12.00 -5.18 7.02
CA GLY A 152 10.93 -4.81 6.09
C GLY A 152 9.52 -5.12 6.58
N GLY A 153 9.33 -5.29 7.90
CA GLY A 153 8.02 -5.48 8.49
C GLY A 153 8.04 -6.02 9.92
N VAL A 154 6.87 -6.37 10.42
CA VAL A 154 6.65 -6.78 11.81
C VAL A 154 5.76 -8.02 11.84
N GLY A 155 6.23 -9.06 12.52
CA GLY A 155 5.42 -10.23 12.87
C GLY A 155 4.59 -9.95 14.10
N PHE A 156 3.35 -10.45 14.17
CA PHE A 156 2.49 -10.26 15.33
C PHE A 156 1.41 -11.36 15.41
N ILE A 157 0.76 -11.43 16.55
CA ILE A 157 -0.40 -12.31 16.80
C ILE A 157 -1.63 -11.45 17.07
N SER A 158 -2.77 -11.84 16.51
CA SER A 158 -4.06 -11.23 16.83
C SER A 158 -5.22 -12.15 16.45
N ASP A 159 -6.45 -11.76 16.78
CA ASP A 159 -7.63 -12.31 16.15
C ASP A 159 -7.83 -11.73 14.73
N MET A 160 -8.75 -12.31 13.97
CA MET A 160 -9.02 -11.87 12.60
C MET A 160 -9.63 -10.47 12.55
N ARG A 161 -10.45 -10.10 13.53
CA ARG A 161 -11.06 -8.78 13.67
C ARG A 161 -10.01 -7.68 13.84
N THR A 162 -9.03 -7.92 14.69
CA THR A 162 -7.88 -7.02 14.86
C THR A 162 -7.05 -6.94 13.57
N GLY A 163 -6.88 -8.04 12.84
CA GLY A 163 -6.28 -8.04 11.50
C GLY A 163 -7.01 -7.12 10.52
N TRP A 164 -8.36 -7.10 10.54
CA TRP A 164 -9.16 -6.16 9.72
C TRP A 164 -9.01 -4.71 10.20
N LYS A 165 -9.02 -4.49 11.52
CA LYS A 165 -8.81 -3.17 12.13
C LYS A 165 -7.45 -2.59 11.74
N ILE A 166 -6.40 -3.43 11.72
CA ILE A 166 -5.06 -3.03 11.28
C ILE A 166 -5.07 -2.63 9.80
N ASN A 167 -5.73 -3.38 8.93
CA ASN A 167 -5.89 -2.98 7.52
C ASN A 167 -6.60 -1.63 7.35
N LEU A 168 -7.58 -1.33 8.22
CA LEU A 168 -8.34 -0.09 8.19
C LEU A 168 -7.52 1.10 8.69
N TRP A 169 -6.76 0.93 9.77
CA TRP A 169 -6.14 2.02 10.52
C TRP A 169 -4.64 2.21 10.31
N SER A 170 -3.91 1.16 9.87
CA SER A 170 -2.47 1.28 9.73
C SER A 170 -2.07 2.29 8.65
N ARG A 171 -1.21 3.22 9.04
CA ARG A 171 -0.61 4.23 8.16
C ARG A 171 0.71 3.75 7.57
N LEU A 172 1.43 2.89 8.29
CA LEU A 172 2.79 2.47 7.97
C LEU A 172 2.84 1.16 7.19
N ALA A 173 1.89 0.24 7.42
CA ALA A 173 1.86 -1.03 6.72
C ALA A 173 1.64 -0.84 5.20
N ILE A 174 2.33 -1.68 4.42
CA ILE A 174 2.11 -1.84 2.97
C ILE A 174 1.09 -2.95 2.74
N ARG A 175 1.22 -4.05 3.50
CA ARG A 175 0.32 -5.21 3.46
C ARG A 175 0.23 -5.85 4.84
N VAL A 176 -0.92 -6.42 5.14
CA VAL A 176 -1.15 -7.29 6.29
C VAL A 176 -1.38 -8.71 5.77
N LEU A 177 -0.47 -9.60 6.10
CA LEU A 177 -0.39 -10.96 5.58
C LEU A 177 -0.72 -11.95 6.68
N TRP A 178 -1.74 -12.78 6.50
CA TRP A 178 -2.10 -13.85 7.42
C TRP A 178 -1.28 -15.11 7.09
N ARG A 179 -0.47 -15.60 8.05
CA ARG A 179 0.33 -16.81 7.89
C ARG A 179 -0.56 -18.04 7.94
N VAL A 180 -0.57 -18.81 6.84
CA VAL A 180 -1.38 -20.03 6.70
C VAL A 180 -0.54 -21.30 6.62
N GLY A 181 0.77 -21.17 6.42
CA GLY A 181 1.69 -22.30 6.40
C GLY A 181 3.14 -21.88 6.52
N GLU A 182 3.95 -22.72 7.13
CA GLU A 182 5.40 -22.57 7.21
C GLU A 182 6.08 -23.94 7.32
N GLY A 183 7.35 -24.00 6.95
CA GLY A 183 8.13 -25.23 7.07
C GLY A 183 9.48 -25.13 6.39
N HIS A 184 10.11 -26.29 6.22
CA HIS A 184 11.36 -26.44 5.50
C HIS A 184 11.12 -26.92 4.07
N TYR A 185 11.97 -26.53 3.15
CA TYR A 185 11.97 -27.01 1.77
C TYR A 185 13.41 -27.19 1.26
N LYS A 186 13.57 -28.07 0.28
CA LYS A 186 14.82 -28.28 -0.47
C LYS A 186 14.59 -28.11 -1.97
N LYS A 187 13.39 -28.43 -2.46
CA LYS A 187 13.00 -28.40 -3.87
C LYS A 187 11.57 -27.88 -4.03
N GLU A 188 11.19 -27.53 -5.24
CA GLU A 188 9.89 -27.00 -5.57
C GLU A 188 8.74 -27.96 -5.22
N GLU A 189 9.00 -29.28 -5.27
CA GLU A 189 8.03 -30.31 -4.94
C GLU A 189 7.64 -30.27 -3.45
N ASP A 190 8.57 -29.97 -2.56
CA ASP A 190 8.29 -29.83 -1.13
C ASP A 190 7.27 -28.70 -0.87
N LEU A 191 7.42 -27.60 -1.62
CA LEU A 191 6.52 -26.44 -1.56
C LEU A 191 5.14 -26.77 -2.15
N TYR A 192 5.10 -27.52 -3.25
CA TYR A 192 3.86 -27.98 -3.84
C TYR A 192 3.07 -28.88 -2.86
N GLN A 193 3.71 -29.87 -2.26
CA GLN A 193 3.08 -30.78 -1.29
C GLN A 193 2.60 -30.03 -0.03
N ALA A 194 3.39 -29.08 0.45
CA ALA A 194 2.99 -28.23 1.57
C ALA A 194 1.74 -27.40 1.26
N ALA A 195 1.67 -26.80 0.09
CA ALA A 195 0.49 -26.05 -0.35
C ALA A 195 -0.72 -26.95 -0.61
N LEU A 196 -0.53 -28.13 -1.19
CA LEU A 196 -1.59 -29.11 -1.45
C LEU A 196 -2.25 -29.62 -0.17
N ALA A 197 -1.47 -29.73 0.93
CA ALA A 197 -1.95 -30.21 2.23
C ALA A 197 -2.88 -29.21 2.94
N LEU A 198 -2.88 -27.92 2.55
CA LEU A 198 -3.73 -26.89 3.16
C LEU A 198 -5.18 -26.99 2.67
N ASP A 199 -6.12 -26.67 3.55
CA ASP A 199 -7.55 -26.72 3.22
C ASP A 199 -8.08 -25.40 2.66
N TRP A 200 -7.62 -25.06 1.45
CA TRP A 200 -8.00 -23.84 0.72
C TRP A 200 -9.51 -23.64 0.61
N PRO A 201 -10.32 -24.70 0.33
CA PRO A 201 -11.77 -24.57 0.24
C PRO A 201 -12.45 -24.11 1.53
N SER A 202 -11.82 -24.27 2.69
CA SER A 202 -12.35 -23.74 3.95
C SER A 202 -12.20 -22.23 4.08
N TRP A 203 -11.23 -21.64 3.35
CA TRP A 203 -10.92 -20.20 3.47
C TRP A 203 -11.60 -19.32 2.42
N PHE A 204 -11.79 -19.83 1.19
CA PHE A 204 -12.44 -19.06 0.13
C PHE A 204 -13.19 -19.97 -0.85
N ASP A 205 -14.07 -19.35 -1.64
CA ASP A 205 -14.87 -20.06 -2.63
C ASP A 205 -14.10 -20.24 -3.94
N VAL A 206 -14.39 -21.33 -4.68
CA VAL A 206 -13.77 -21.66 -5.97
C VAL A 206 -13.99 -20.59 -7.04
N THR A 207 -15.06 -19.79 -6.91
CA THR A 207 -15.39 -18.69 -7.83
C THR A 207 -14.43 -17.49 -7.68
N ARG A 208 -13.67 -17.41 -6.58
CA ARG A 208 -12.70 -16.34 -6.36
C ARG A 208 -11.45 -16.54 -7.20
N THR A 209 -10.96 -15.44 -7.76
CA THR A 209 -9.70 -15.45 -8.51
C THR A 209 -8.50 -15.38 -7.60
N ILE A 210 -7.44 -16.11 -7.93
CA ILE A 210 -6.20 -16.19 -7.15
C ILE A 210 -5.01 -15.61 -7.93
N ALA A 211 -4.00 -15.13 -7.20
CA ALA A 211 -2.65 -14.93 -7.73
C ALA A 211 -1.62 -15.26 -6.64
N VAL A 212 -0.53 -15.90 -7.03
CA VAL A 212 0.57 -16.23 -6.13
C VAL A 212 1.79 -15.42 -6.52
N THR A 213 2.37 -14.73 -5.56
CA THR A 213 3.64 -14.00 -5.67
C THR A 213 4.67 -14.66 -4.77
N THR A 214 5.81 -15.04 -5.32
CA THR A 214 6.93 -15.56 -4.53
C THR A 214 8.01 -14.50 -4.41
N VAL A 215 8.41 -14.24 -3.17
CA VAL A 215 9.57 -13.41 -2.84
C VAL A 215 10.59 -14.27 -2.11
N GLY A 216 11.86 -14.05 -2.36
CA GLY A 216 12.91 -14.89 -1.77
C GLY A 216 14.15 -14.11 -1.39
N LYS A 217 14.75 -14.51 -0.26
CA LYS A 217 16.04 -14.04 0.17
C LYS A 217 16.95 -15.26 0.36
N ASN A 218 17.99 -15.37 -0.46
CA ASN A 218 18.93 -16.49 -0.44
C ASN A 218 18.28 -17.87 -0.68
N SER A 219 17.20 -17.94 -1.45
CA SER A 219 16.60 -19.21 -1.86
C SER A 219 17.51 -19.97 -2.81
N PRO A 220 17.70 -21.28 -2.64
CA PRO A 220 18.50 -22.11 -3.56
C PRO A 220 17.77 -22.40 -4.87
N LEU A 221 16.46 -22.09 -4.98
CA LEU A 221 15.67 -22.38 -6.16
C LEU A 221 15.96 -21.41 -7.30
N PRO A 222 16.13 -21.90 -8.54
CA PRO A 222 16.58 -21.07 -9.65
C PRO A 222 15.53 -20.09 -10.17
N SER A 223 14.23 -20.36 -9.95
CA SER A 223 13.14 -19.54 -10.50
C SER A 223 11.99 -19.37 -9.50
N LEU A 224 11.88 -18.18 -8.90
CA LEU A 224 10.75 -17.83 -8.03
C LEU A 224 9.42 -17.78 -8.78
N ASN A 225 9.45 -17.40 -10.07
CA ASN A 225 8.25 -17.42 -10.90
C ASN A 225 7.72 -18.84 -11.11
N PHE A 226 8.61 -19.81 -11.34
CA PHE A 226 8.22 -21.22 -11.44
C PHE A 226 7.63 -21.73 -10.13
N VAL A 227 8.20 -21.35 -8.99
CA VAL A 227 7.65 -21.67 -7.67
C VAL A 227 6.25 -21.10 -7.51
N SER A 228 5.99 -19.85 -7.91
CA SER A 228 4.65 -19.26 -7.87
C SER A 228 3.63 -20.09 -8.66
N LEU A 229 4.04 -20.61 -9.85
CA LEU A 229 3.19 -21.49 -10.64
C LEU A 229 2.94 -22.83 -9.93
N ARG A 230 3.95 -23.43 -9.30
CA ARG A 230 3.80 -24.69 -8.57
C ARG A 230 2.83 -24.55 -7.37
N ILE A 231 2.93 -23.45 -6.59
CA ILE A 231 1.96 -23.17 -5.51
C ILE A 231 0.55 -22.98 -6.08
N LYS A 232 0.39 -22.21 -7.16
CA LYS A 232 -0.90 -22.03 -7.84
C LYS A 232 -1.47 -23.38 -8.29
N ASP A 233 -0.65 -24.28 -8.85
CA ASP A 233 -1.08 -25.62 -9.27
C ASP A 233 -1.55 -26.45 -8.07
N ALA A 234 -0.81 -26.45 -6.95
CA ALA A 234 -1.20 -27.14 -5.73
C ALA A 234 -2.57 -26.68 -5.19
N ILE A 235 -2.81 -25.35 -5.19
CA ILE A 235 -4.10 -24.78 -4.78
C ILE A 235 -5.22 -25.27 -5.73
N CYS A 236 -5.00 -25.21 -7.04
CA CYS A 236 -5.96 -25.66 -8.04
C CYS A 236 -6.27 -27.17 -7.88
N ASP A 237 -5.26 -27.98 -7.63
CA ASP A 237 -5.42 -29.44 -7.48
C ASP A 237 -6.14 -29.80 -6.17
N ARG A 238 -5.90 -29.04 -5.08
CA ARG A 238 -6.68 -29.19 -3.84
C ARG A 238 -8.15 -28.88 -4.05
N PHE A 239 -8.48 -27.82 -4.79
CA PHE A 239 -9.86 -27.48 -5.13
C PHE A 239 -10.49 -28.55 -6.05
N ARG A 240 -9.76 -29.06 -7.07
CA ARG A 240 -10.26 -30.16 -7.91
C ARG A 240 -10.59 -31.40 -7.11
N ALA A 241 -9.72 -31.75 -6.14
CA ALA A 241 -9.95 -32.90 -5.28
C ALA A 241 -11.16 -32.71 -4.33
N ALA A 242 -11.45 -31.47 -3.91
CA ALA A 242 -12.52 -31.18 -2.96
C ALA A 242 -13.89 -30.94 -3.63
N VAL A 243 -13.93 -30.19 -4.75
CA VAL A 243 -15.18 -29.71 -5.38
C VAL A 243 -15.24 -29.94 -6.89
N ASN A 244 -14.27 -30.66 -7.45
CA ASN A 244 -14.13 -30.96 -8.89
C ASN A 244 -14.01 -29.73 -9.81
N GLU A 245 -13.70 -28.57 -9.25
CA GLU A 245 -13.49 -27.31 -9.94
C GLU A 245 -12.15 -26.70 -9.51
N ARG A 246 -11.71 -25.62 -10.17
CA ARG A 246 -10.51 -24.89 -9.78
C ARG A 246 -10.73 -23.40 -9.85
N PRO A 247 -10.10 -22.60 -8.97
CA PRO A 247 -10.16 -21.15 -9.06
C PRO A 247 -9.47 -20.65 -10.34
N SER A 248 -10.00 -19.53 -10.87
CA SER A 248 -9.38 -18.81 -11.97
C SER A 248 -8.22 -17.94 -11.48
N VAL A 249 -7.31 -17.60 -12.40
CA VAL A 249 -6.14 -16.77 -12.09
C VAL A 249 -6.35 -15.35 -12.61
N ASN A 250 -6.14 -14.36 -11.75
CA ASN A 250 -6.10 -12.95 -12.15
C ASN A 250 -4.86 -12.31 -11.52
N THR A 251 -3.81 -12.12 -12.30
CA THR A 251 -2.53 -11.58 -11.81
C THR A 251 -2.54 -10.06 -11.58
N ARG A 252 -3.52 -9.35 -12.16
CA ARG A 252 -3.61 -7.88 -12.02
C ARG A 252 -4.41 -7.45 -10.80
N LYS A 253 -5.57 -8.07 -10.59
CA LYS A 253 -6.48 -7.75 -9.49
C LYS A 253 -7.13 -9.06 -8.99
N PRO A 254 -6.38 -9.91 -8.27
CA PRO A 254 -6.94 -11.14 -7.69
C PRO A 254 -7.88 -10.82 -6.53
N ASP A 255 -8.90 -11.66 -6.34
CA ASP A 255 -9.74 -11.61 -5.15
C ASP A 255 -8.97 -12.11 -3.93
N ILE A 256 -8.15 -13.13 -4.11
CA ILE A 256 -7.33 -13.77 -3.08
C ILE A 256 -5.86 -13.73 -3.52
N PRO A 257 -5.13 -12.69 -3.19
CA PRO A 257 -3.69 -12.67 -3.42
C PRO A 257 -2.98 -13.50 -2.34
N LEU A 258 -1.97 -14.25 -2.77
CA LEU A 258 -1.13 -15.07 -1.89
C LEU A 258 0.33 -14.65 -2.03
N THR A 259 1.04 -14.69 -0.92
CA THR A 259 2.48 -14.42 -0.89
C THR A 259 3.21 -15.61 -0.29
N LEU A 260 4.16 -16.15 -1.05
CA LEU A 260 5.12 -17.12 -0.55
C LEU A 260 6.45 -16.42 -0.29
N PHE A 261 6.91 -16.46 0.94
CA PHE A 261 8.25 -15.98 1.29
C PHE A 261 9.19 -17.18 1.44
N LEU A 262 10.35 -17.11 0.76
CA LEU A 262 11.41 -18.12 0.84
C LEU A 262 12.66 -17.52 1.47
N SER A 263 13.21 -18.20 2.46
CA SER A 263 14.59 -18.02 2.91
C SER A 263 15.44 -19.18 2.41
N SER A 264 16.67 -19.38 2.96
CA SER A 264 17.60 -20.42 2.47
C SER A 264 16.98 -21.81 2.42
N ASP A 265 16.29 -22.23 3.48
CA ASP A 265 15.73 -23.57 3.65
C ASP A 265 14.31 -23.57 4.24
N ARG A 266 13.73 -22.38 4.46
CA ARG A 266 12.39 -22.22 5.05
C ARG A 266 11.46 -21.46 4.13
N TYR A 267 10.20 -21.87 4.14
CA TYR A 267 9.13 -21.14 3.48
C TYR A 267 8.11 -20.64 4.51
N THR A 268 7.45 -19.56 4.16
CA THR A 268 6.26 -19.08 4.84
C THR A 268 5.23 -18.68 3.80
N LEU A 269 4.02 -19.22 3.91
CA LEU A 269 2.91 -18.98 3.00
C LEU A 269 1.85 -18.14 3.68
N TYR A 270 1.43 -17.07 2.98
CA TYR A 270 0.50 -16.09 3.49
C TYR A 270 -0.71 -15.91 2.57
N LEU A 271 -1.88 -15.68 3.16
CA LEU A 271 -3.00 -15.00 2.53
C LEU A 271 -2.83 -13.49 2.75
N ASP A 272 -2.86 -12.71 1.69
CA ASP A 272 -2.80 -11.25 1.77
C ASP A 272 -4.20 -10.69 2.06
N LEU A 273 -4.37 -10.13 3.25
CA LEU A 273 -5.64 -9.56 3.68
C LEU A 273 -5.92 -8.19 3.06
N SER A 274 -4.89 -7.48 2.64
CA SER A 274 -5.00 -6.11 2.15
C SER A 274 -5.50 -6.02 0.71
N GLY A 275 -5.08 -6.93 -0.17
CA GLY A 275 -5.35 -6.87 -1.60
C GLY A 275 -4.46 -5.85 -2.32
N GLU A 276 -4.97 -4.68 -2.66
CA GLU A 276 -4.10 -3.59 -3.10
C GLU A 276 -3.22 -3.09 -1.95
N PRO A 277 -1.97 -2.64 -2.22
CA PRO A 277 -1.11 -2.09 -1.17
C PRO A 277 -1.79 -0.97 -0.37
N LEU A 278 -1.62 -0.97 0.95
CA LEU A 278 -2.29 -0.03 1.86
C LEU A 278 -1.86 1.42 1.65
N ASN A 279 -0.67 1.67 1.11
CA ASN A 279 -0.26 3.02 0.73
C ASN A 279 -1.14 3.65 -0.35
N ARG A 280 -1.87 2.87 -1.15
CA ARG A 280 -2.87 3.39 -2.07
C ARG A 280 -4.16 3.75 -1.32
N ARG A 281 -4.22 4.96 -0.73
CA ARG A 281 -5.37 5.43 0.06
C ARG A 281 -6.62 5.72 -0.78
N GLY A 282 -6.46 5.87 -2.11
CA GLY A 282 -7.56 6.14 -3.04
C GLY A 282 -7.87 7.63 -3.27
N TYR A 283 -7.12 8.56 -2.69
CA TYR A 283 -7.32 9.99 -2.92
C TYR A 283 -6.50 10.56 -4.09
N ARG A 284 -5.48 9.86 -4.55
CA ARG A 284 -4.60 10.34 -5.62
C ARG A 284 -5.30 10.29 -6.97
N VAL A 285 -5.69 11.43 -7.50
CA VAL A 285 -6.33 11.57 -8.82
C VAL A 285 -5.39 12.11 -9.88
N GLN A 286 -4.32 12.81 -9.48
CA GLN A 286 -3.28 13.31 -10.39
C GLN A 286 -1.94 12.64 -10.07
N PRO A 287 -1.34 11.93 -11.04
CA PRO A 287 0.03 11.45 -10.91
C PRO A 287 0.99 12.65 -10.96
N SER A 288 1.83 12.82 -9.97
CA SER A 288 3.07 13.59 -10.06
C SER A 288 4.20 12.64 -10.48
N GLY A 289 5.19 13.08 -11.24
CA GLY A 289 6.18 12.22 -11.92
C GLY A 289 6.78 11.08 -11.10
N ALA A 290 7.26 11.35 -9.86
CA ALA A 290 7.75 10.35 -8.89
C ALA A 290 7.11 10.60 -7.52
N PRO A 291 5.86 10.16 -7.30
CA PRO A 291 5.14 10.48 -6.08
C PRO A 291 5.73 9.75 -4.87
N LEU A 292 5.86 10.48 -3.76
CA LEU A 292 6.15 9.88 -2.45
C LEU A 292 5.03 8.89 -2.08
N ASN A 293 5.40 7.71 -1.57
CA ASN A 293 4.42 6.76 -1.06
C ASN A 293 3.79 7.29 0.24
N GLU A 294 2.51 7.10 0.39
CA GLU A 294 1.71 7.63 1.50
C GLU A 294 2.18 7.08 2.85
N ASN A 295 2.52 5.81 2.93
CA ASN A 295 3.05 5.21 4.17
C ASN A 295 4.46 5.72 4.52
N LEU A 296 5.26 6.10 3.54
CA LEU A 296 6.56 6.74 3.79
C LEU A 296 6.35 8.18 4.26
N ALA A 297 5.42 8.94 3.68
CA ALA A 297 5.05 10.27 4.13
C ALA A 297 4.55 10.26 5.60
N ALA A 298 3.66 9.31 5.95
CA ALA A 298 3.22 9.11 7.32
C ALA A 298 4.39 8.77 8.27
N GLY A 299 5.32 7.90 7.82
CA GLY A 299 6.53 7.57 8.56
C GLY A 299 7.45 8.76 8.79
N MET A 300 7.63 9.62 7.79
CA MET A 300 8.41 10.87 7.93
C MET A 300 7.80 11.80 8.99
N LEU A 301 6.48 11.96 9.00
CA LEU A 301 5.77 12.76 10.01
C LEU A 301 5.97 12.18 11.43
N LEU A 302 5.85 10.88 11.61
CA LEU A 302 6.06 10.23 12.90
C LEU A 302 7.52 10.33 13.38
N LEU A 303 8.48 10.05 12.49
CA LEU A 303 9.91 10.12 12.81
C LEU A 303 10.40 11.55 13.07
N SER A 304 9.75 12.58 12.49
CA SER A 304 10.09 13.98 12.77
C SER A 304 9.67 14.42 14.17
N GLY A 305 8.83 13.65 14.85
CA GLY A 305 8.22 14.04 16.13
C GLY A 305 7.07 15.04 15.98
N TRP A 306 6.62 15.31 14.76
CA TRP A 306 5.45 16.16 14.54
C TRP A 306 4.19 15.52 15.14
N THR A 307 3.35 16.33 15.74
CA THR A 307 2.06 15.92 16.33
C THR A 307 0.92 16.77 15.78
N PRO A 308 -0.29 16.21 15.61
CA PRO A 308 -1.48 16.95 15.22
C PRO A 308 -1.69 18.23 16.05
N GLY A 309 -2.05 19.33 15.38
CA GLY A 309 -2.20 20.65 16.01
C GLY A 309 -0.94 21.50 16.03
N THR A 310 0.23 20.94 15.77
CA THR A 310 1.48 21.70 15.62
C THR A 310 1.62 22.21 14.17
N PRO A 311 2.10 23.45 13.94
CA PRO A 311 2.32 23.92 12.57
C PRO A 311 3.27 23.05 11.77
N LEU A 312 2.88 22.73 10.53
CA LEU A 312 3.63 21.93 9.57
C LEU A 312 3.77 22.68 8.25
N TYR A 313 4.97 22.71 7.71
CA TYR A 313 5.23 23.29 6.40
C TYR A 313 6.00 22.31 5.51
N ASP A 314 5.47 22.04 4.31
CA ASP A 314 6.16 21.35 3.21
C ASP A 314 6.44 22.35 2.08
N PRO A 315 7.67 22.87 1.97
CA PRO A 315 8.03 23.89 0.98
C PRO A 315 8.23 23.38 -0.44
N MET A 316 8.27 22.06 -0.65
CA MET A 316 8.43 21.40 -1.96
C MET A 316 7.43 20.24 -2.06
N MET A 317 6.14 20.58 -1.85
CA MET A 317 5.08 19.62 -1.56
C MET A 317 4.74 18.66 -2.71
N GLY A 318 5.11 19.00 -3.95
CA GLY A 318 4.74 18.19 -5.11
C GLY A 318 3.22 17.95 -5.17
N GLY A 319 2.80 16.69 -5.25
CA GLY A 319 1.38 16.31 -5.22
C GLY A 319 0.71 16.39 -3.85
N GLY A 320 1.36 16.92 -2.81
CA GLY A 320 0.80 17.18 -1.48
C GLY A 320 0.67 15.94 -0.58
N THR A 321 1.46 14.90 -0.79
CA THR A 321 1.31 13.63 -0.04
C THR A 321 1.54 13.80 1.45
N ILE A 322 2.58 14.55 1.86
CA ILE A 322 2.87 14.82 3.28
C ILE A 322 1.72 15.60 3.92
N LEU A 323 1.21 16.63 3.24
CA LEU A 323 0.10 17.44 3.72
C LEU A 323 -1.19 16.63 3.90
N LEU A 324 -1.47 15.72 2.95
CA LEU A 324 -2.62 14.82 3.00
C LEU A 324 -2.55 13.86 4.18
N GLU A 325 -1.41 13.20 4.39
CA GLU A 325 -1.23 12.30 5.53
C GLU A 325 -1.29 13.08 6.86
N ALA A 326 -0.68 14.27 6.94
CA ALA A 326 -0.76 15.13 8.13
C ALA A 326 -2.21 15.56 8.44
N ALA A 327 -2.97 16.00 7.44
CA ALA A 327 -4.37 16.38 7.61
C ALA A 327 -5.24 15.18 8.01
N MET A 328 -5.02 14.00 7.41
CA MET A 328 -5.71 12.76 7.82
C MET A 328 -5.35 12.35 9.25
N MET A 329 -4.11 12.54 9.69
CA MET A 329 -3.70 12.29 11.08
C MET A 329 -4.36 13.28 12.03
N SER A 330 -4.37 14.57 11.70
CA SER A 330 -4.98 15.64 12.52
C SER A 330 -6.48 15.45 12.70
N LEU A 331 -7.18 14.95 11.68
CA LEU A 331 -8.63 14.72 11.71
C LEU A 331 -9.00 13.29 12.11
N ASN A 332 -8.05 12.49 12.55
CA ASN A 332 -8.25 11.08 12.92
C ASN A 332 -8.97 10.27 11.85
N ILE A 333 -8.67 10.50 10.57
CA ILE A 333 -9.24 9.77 9.45
C ILE A 333 -8.46 8.48 9.24
N ALA A 334 -9.12 7.33 9.35
CA ALA A 334 -8.50 6.04 9.07
C ALA A 334 -8.13 5.93 7.58
N PRO A 335 -6.88 5.57 7.23
CA PRO A 335 -6.43 5.56 5.84
C PRO A 335 -7.16 4.53 4.96
N GLY A 336 -7.77 3.53 5.55
CA GLY A 336 -8.49 2.46 4.88
C GLY A 336 -9.98 2.72 4.60
N LEU A 337 -10.57 3.85 5.07
CA LEU A 337 -12.01 4.11 5.01
C LEU A 337 -12.62 4.08 3.59
N ARG A 338 -11.83 4.39 2.56
CA ARG A 338 -12.35 4.55 1.18
C ARG A 338 -11.94 3.41 0.26
N ARG A 339 -11.58 2.25 0.80
CA ARG A 339 -11.09 1.14 0.00
C ARG A 339 -11.72 -0.20 0.36
N HIS A 340 -11.61 -1.16 -0.54
CA HIS A 340 -11.93 -2.56 -0.28
C HIS A 340 -10.68 -3.36 0.01
N PHE A 341 -10.85 -4.48 0.70
CA PHE A 341 -9.77 -5.34 1.13
C PHE A 341 -9.98 -6.78 0.64
N ALA A 342 -8.88 -7.52 0.45
CA ALA A 342 -8.97 -8.91 0.01
C ALA A 342 -9.62 -9.83 1.05
N PHE A 343 -9.52 -9.51 2.35
CA PHE A 343 -10.16 -10.31 3.40
C PHE A 343 -11.69 -10.36 3.28
N GLU A 344 -12.32 -9.39 2.59
CA GLU A 344 -13.76 -9.38 2.34
C GLU A 344 -14.21 -10.56 1.45
N ASN A 345 -13.28 -11.23 0.76
CA ASN A 345 -13.52 -12.40 -0.07
C ASN A 345 -13.31 -13.74 0.65
N LEU A 346 -12.89 -13.71 1.91
CA LEU A 346 -12.71 -14.90 2.72
C LEU A 346 -14.01 -15.38 3.35
N LYS A 347 -14.16 -16.68 3.52
CA LYS A 347 -15.32 -17.29 4.22
C LYS A 347 -15.39 -16.95 5.71
N THR A 348 -14.25 -16.57 6.29
CA THR A 348 -14.16 -16.09 7.69
C THR A 348 -14.58 -14.63 7.85
N PHE A 349 -14.94 -13.93 6.75
CA PHE A 349 -15.34 -12.54 6.80
C PHE A 349 -16.73 -12.37 7.40
N ASP A 350 -16.80 -11.64 8.51
CA ASP A 350 -18.05 -11.21 9.12
C ASP A 350 -18.38 -9.77 8.69
N ARG A 351 -19.34 -9.66 7.77
CA ARG A 351 -19.80 -8.37 7.24
C ARG A 351 -20.41 -7.46 8.31
N ILE A 352 -21.07 -8.03 9.32
CA ILE A 352 -21.73 -7.23 10.36
C ILE A 352 -20.66 -6.58 11.24
N GLU A 353 -19.68 -7.37 11.66
CA GLU A 353 -18.57 -6.88 12.46
C GLU A 353 -17.69 -5.89 11.70
N TRP A 354 -17.47 -6.13 10.40
CA TRP A 354 -16.76 -5.17 9.54
C TRP A 354 -17.49 -3.83 9.44
N LEU A 355 -18.81 -3.84 9.24
CA LEU A 355 -19.61 -2.62 9.20
C LEU A 355 -19.58 -1.84 10.52
N ARG A 356 -19.49 -2.52 11.67
CA ARG A 356 -19.29 -1.87 12.97
C ARG A 356 -17.93 -1.17 13.02
N LEU A 357 -16.84 -1.88 12.70
CA LEU A 357 -15.49 -1.30 12.65
C LEU A 357 -15.42 -0.08 11.72
N HIS A 358 -16.06 -0.15 10.56
CA HIS A 358 -16.09 0.94 9.59
C HIS A 358 -16.87 2.14 10.12
N LYS A 359 -18.06 1.90 10.70
CA LYS A 359 -18.89 2.95 11.32
C LYS A 359 -18.19 3.61 12.52
N ASP A 360 -17.51 2.82 13.35
CA ASP A 360 -16.74 3.35 14.47
C ASP A 360 -15.59 4.24 13.97
N ALA A 361 -14.94 3.85 12.89
CA ALA A 361 -13.89 4.66 12.27
C ALA A 361 -14.42 5.94 11.61
N GLU A 362 -15.61 5.90 11.00
CA GLU A 362 -16.29 7.11 10.49
C GLU A 362 -16.70 8.05 11.62
N ALA A 363 -17.22 7.53 12.72
CA ALA A 363 -17.61 8.31 13.89
C ALA A 363 -16.43 8.92 14.65
N ALA A 364 -15.23 8.33 14.52
CA ALA A 364 -14.00 8.83 15.12
C ALA A 364 -13.38 10.00 14.36
N VAL A 365 -13.85 10.32 13.15
CA VAL A 365 -13.36 11.46 12.36
C VAL A 365 -13.75 12.76 13.06
N LEU A 366 -12.74 13.62 13.29
CA LEU A 366 -12.94 14.93 13.90
C LEU A 366 -13.57 15.92 12.91
N GLU A 367 -14.15 16.98 13.45
CA GLU A 367 -14.74 18.07 12.65
C GLU A 367 -13.67 18.71 11.76
N ARG A 368 -14.07 19.01 10.52
CA ARG A 368 -13.15 19.61 9.54
C ARG A 368 -13.09 21.11 9.74
N GLU A 369 -11.94 21.57 10.20
CA GLU A 369 -11.59 22.96 10.38
C GLU A 369 -10.23 23.27 9.72
N PRO A 370 -9.88 24.53 9.51
CA PRO A 370 -8.56 24.92 9.03
C PRO A 370 -7.46 24.46 9.99
N LEU A 371 -6.53 23.64 9.48
CA LEU A 371 -5.40 23.11 10.23
C LEU A 371 -4.16 24.01 10.05
N PRO A 372 -3.22 24.02 11.00
CA PRO A 372 -1.95 24.70 10.83
C PRO A 372 -0.99 23.91 9.92
N ILE A 373 -1.47 23.55 8.73
CA ILE A 373 -0.75 22.74 7.72
C ILE A 373 -0.63 23.59 6.45
N PHE A 374 0.61 23.79 6.02
CA PHE A 374 0.96 24.65 4.92
C PHE A 374 1.81 23.91 3.89
N GLY A 375 1.59 24.18 2.62
CA GLY A 375 2.42 23.65 1.56
C GLY A 375 2.67 24.66 0.46
N SER A 376 3.88 24.65 -0.08
CA SER A 376 4.22 25.39 -1.28
C SER A 376 4.96 24.54 -2.29
N ASP A 377 4.94 25.00 -3.52
CA ASP A 377 5.77 24.48 -4.59
C ASP A 377 6.05 25.62 -5.59
N ILE A 378 7.23 25.64 -6.18
CA ILE A 378 7.59 26.62 -7.21
C ILE A 378 6.86 26.33 -8.53
N ASP A 379 6.48 25.06 -8.76
CA ASP A 379 5.73 24.66 -9.96
C ASP A 379 4.21 24.77 -9.72
N PRO A 380 3.54 25.72 -10.43
CA PRO A 380 2.08 25.86 -10.32
C PRO A 380 1.31 24.60 -10.74
N ALA A 381 1.91 23.71 -11.53
CA ALA A 381 1.28 22.43 -11.86
C ALA A 381 1.23 21.50 -10.63
N MET A 382 2.24 21.52 -9.77
CA MET A 382 2.27 20.75 -8.52
C MET A 382 1.27 21.33 -7.51
N VAL A 383 1.17 22.65 -7.37
CA VAL A 383 0.16 23.30 -6.52
C VAL A 383 -1.27 22.88 -6.94
N ARG A 384 -1.54 22.89 -8.25
CA ARG A 384 -2.83 22.42 -8.79
C ARG A 384 -3.06 20.93 -8.49
N ALA A 385 -2.03 20.09 -8.68
CA ALA A 385 -2.12 18.66 -8.41
C ALA A 385 -2.40 18.36 -6.93
N ALA A 386 -1.70 19.02 -6.00
CA ALA A 386 -1.95 18.95 -4.57
C ALA A 386 -3.39 19.37 -4.22
N GLY A 387 -3.85 20.48 -4.79
CA GLY A 387 -5.22 20.96 -4.61
C GLY A 387 -6.28 19.97 -5.10
N LEU A 388 -6.06 19.30 -6.23
CA LEU A 388 -6.97 18.25 -6.74
C LEU A 388 -6.97 17.01 -5.83
N ASN A 389 -5.83 16.57 -5.36
CA ASN A 389 -5.72 15.43 -4.44
C ASN A 389 -6.39 15.74 -3.10
N LEU A 390 -6.19 16.95 -2.54
CA LEU A 390 -6.86 17.41 -1.31
C LEU A 390 -8.38 17.48 -1.49
N ARG A 391 -8.88 17.99 -2.62
CA ARG A 391 -10.32 17.98 -2.94
C ARG A 391 -10.88 16.57 -3.03
N ALA A 392 -10.18 15.65 -3.69
CA ALA A 392 -10.58 14.25 -3.78
C ALA A 392 -10.63 13.57 -2.40
N ALA A 393 -9.73 13.95 -1.49
CA ALA A 393 -9.76 13.52 -0.09
C ALA A 393 -10.84 14.25 0.74
N GLY A 394 -11.40 15.37 0.27
CA GLY A 394 -12.31 16.23 1.02
C GLY A 394 -11.60 17.05 2.11
N LEU A 395 -10.33 17.41 1.88
CA LEU A 395 -9.44 18.07 2.85
C LEU A 395 -8.91 19.43 2.35
N PHE A 396 -9.43 19.91 1.22
CA PHE A 396 -8.90 21.13 0.59
C PHE A 396 -9.00 22.35 1.51
N ASP A 397 -10.11 22.50 2.22
CA ASP A 397 -10.36 23.65 3.09
C ASP A 397 -9.61 23.56 4.43
N CYS A 398 -9.01 22.41 4.73
CA CYS A 398 -8.24 22.17 5.94
C CYS A 398 -6.75 22.56 5.80
N VAL A 399 -6.23 22.71 4.57
CA VAL A 399 -4.79 22.91 4.29
C VAL A 399 -4.59 24.15 3.44
N ARG A 400 -3.56 24.93 3.73
CA ARG A 400 -3.21 26.13 2.97
C ARG A 400 -2.11 25.82 1.96
N LEU A 401 -2.40 26.09 0.67
CA LEU A 401 -1.47 25.93 -0.44
C LEU A 401 -1.07 27.28 -1.01
N MET A 402 0.19 27.42 -1.41
CA MET A 402 0.70 28.60 -2.10
C MET A 402 1.66 28.19 -3.23
N GLU A 403 1.72 29.00 -4.28
CA GLU A 403 2.78 28.96 -5.27
C GLU A 403 3.91 29.88 -4.77
N ALA A 404 5.06 29.32 -4.45
CA ALA A 404 6.17 30.08 -3.90
C ALA A 404 7.51 29.37 -4.11
N ASP A 405 8.55 30.18 -4.33
CA ASP A 405 9.94 29.74 -4.21
C ASP A 405 10.35 29.75 -2.73
N PHE A 406 10.67 28.58 -2.19
CA PHE A 406 11.07 28.41 -0.79
C PHE A 406 12.22 29.34 -0.35
N LEU A 407 13.12 29.68 -1.25
CA LEU A 407 14.26 30.56 -0.95
C LEU A 407 13.88 32.05 -0.84
N ASN A 408 12.69 32.40 -1.31
CA ASN A 408 12.23 33.80 -1.45
C ASN A 408 10.92 34.08 -0.71
N VAL A 409 10.45 33.14 0.14
CA VAL A 409 9.20 33.29 0.90
C VAL A 409 9.46 33.17 2.40
N ASP A 410 8.78 34.01 3.18
CA ASP A 410 8.79 33.92 4.63
C ASP A 410 8.05 32.64 5.10
N PRO A 411 8.48 32.02 6.20
CA PRO A 411 7.78 30.87 6.77
C PRO A 411 6.35 31.26 7.17
N PRO A 412 5.36 30.38 6.97
CA PRO A 412 3.95 30.68 7.22
C PRO A 412 3.63 30.88 8.73
N THR A 413 4.53 30.40 9.59
CA THR A 413 4.44 30.53 11.06
C THR A 413 5.84 30.76 11.64
N PRO A 414 5.95 31.42 12.82
CA PRO A 414 7.25 31.71 13.44
C PRO A 414 7.94 30.45 13.98
N ASP A 415 7.19 29.40 14.25
CA ASP A 415 7.66 28.10 14.75
C ASP A 415 6.86 26.95 14.13
N GLY A 416 7.35 25.73 14.27
CA GLY A 416 6.72 24.53 13.73
C GLY A 416 7.72 23.56 13.15
N TYR A 417 7.22 22.65 12.31
CA TYR A 417 8.00 21.62 11.65
C TYR A 417 8.08 21.88 10.15
N ILE A 418 9.25 21.67 9.58
CA ILE A 418 9.43 21.54 8.14
C ILE A 418 9.68 20.07 7.85
N VAL A 419 8.77 19.46 7.08
CA VAL A 419 8.90 18.08 6.61
C VAL A 419 8.68 18.08 5.10
N SER A 420 9.69 17.69 4.36
CA SER A 420 9.65 17.75 2.89
C SER A 420 10.41 16.57 2.27
N ASN A 421 10.06 16.25 1.04
CA ASN A 421 10.79 15.32 0.19
C ASN A 421 11.24 16.09 -1.07
N PRO A 422 12.39 16.77 -1.02
CA PRO A 422 12.88 17.56 -2.13
C PRO A 422 13.23 16.70 -3.35
N PRO A 423 13.22 17.28 -4.57
CA PRO A 423 13.54 16.61 -5.83
C PRO A 423 14.98 16.12 -5.91
#